data_0218938a423b601c40701ab2d4f4c628
#
_entry.id   0218938a423b601c40701ab2d4f4c628
#
_cell.length_a   1.000
_cell.length_b   1.000
_cell.length_c   1.000
_cell.angle_alpha   90.00
_cell.angle_beta   90.00
_cell.angle_gamma   90.00
#
_symmetry.space_group_name_H-M   'P 1'
#
loop_
_entity.id
_entity.type
_entity.pdbx_description
1 polymer ?
#
loop_
_entity_poly.entity_id
_entity_poly.type
_entity_poly.pdbx_seq_one_letter_code
_entity_poly.pdbx_strand_id
1 'polypeptide(L)'
;ICACLVGSEMCIRDRYEKHNRELRRVRAYLHRKKKKSVLEQFIQKSLDEMYNQADIAVRAMIDGELYEVEEQAKKEGHLIHGAYHQHNVLIGQGQTAAVNFEQFRVGCQICDLYQFIRKIMEKHNWNQELGMRLIREYNRVQNMSQKEISLLGFMIAYPEKYWKQVNFYFNNSKSWISEKNIEKIKKAVEQNSVRTAFADCLLQKQL
;
A
#
# COMPACT_ATOMS: atom_id res chain seq x y z
N ILE A 1 -22.68 -17.62 13.71
CA ILE A 1 -21.25 -17.51 13.27
C ILE A 1 -20.93 -16.14 12.66
N CYS A 2 -21.91 -15.44 12.08
CA CYS A 2 -21.66 -14.13 11.43
C CYS A 2 -21.43 -12.94 12.37
N ALA A 3 -21.86 -12.98 13.63
CA ALA A 3 -21.76 -11.86 14.56
C ALA A 3 -20.34 -11.61 15.12
N CYS A 4 -19.44 -12.58 15.04
CA CYS A 4 -18.06 -12.45 15.54
C CYS A 4 -17.05 -11.94 14.48
N LEU A 5 -17.46 -11.81 13.23
CA LEU A 5 -16.61 -11.33 12.13
C LEU A 5 -16.69 -9.81 11.88
N VAL A 6 -17.54 -9.11 12.62
CA VAL A 6 -17.65 -7.64 12.57
C VAL A 6 -16.82 -7.03 13.69
N GLY A 7 -15.53 -7.29 13.71
CA GLY A 7 -14.59 -6.37 14.34
C GLY A 7 -14.67 -5.05 13.54
N SER A 8 -14.61 -3.90 14.21
CA SER A 8 -14.63 -2.56 13.59
C SER A 8 -13.40 -2.37 12.68
N GLU A 9 -13.44 -3.00 11.51
CA GLU A 9 -12.33 -2.88 10.57
C GLU A 9 -12.38 -1.50 9.94
N MET A 10 -11.26 -0.84 10.11
CA MET A 10 -11.01 0.47 9.52
C MET A 10 -11.15 0.35 8.00
N CYS A 11 -12.10 1.08 7.40
CA CYS A 11 -12.27 1.11 5.96
C CYS A 11 -10.97 1.60 5.26
N ILE A 12 -10.84 1.35 3.97
CA ILE A 12 -9.64 1.73 3.21
C ILE A 12 -9.37 3.24 3.38
N ARG A 13 -10.40 4.06 3.29
CA ARG A 13 -10.34 5.51 3.51
C ARG A 13 -9.72 5.85 4.86
N ASP A 14 -10.32 5.35 5.95
CA ASP A 14 -9.88 5.68 7.32
C ASP A 14 -8.44 5.28 7.56
N ARG A 15 -8.02 4.14 6.98
CA ARG A 15 -6.65 3.65 7.03
C ARG A 15 -5.67 4.64 6.40
N TYR A 16 -5.92 5.08 5.18
CA TYR A 16 -5.02 6.01 4.48
C TYR A 16 -5.06 7.42 5.07
N GLU A 17 -6.22 7.90 5.51
CA GLU A 17 -6.33 9.17 6.23
C GLU A 17 -5.55 9.14 7.57
N LYS A 18 -5.59 8.01 8.29
CA LYS A 18 -4.76 7.81 9.49
C LYS A 18 -3.27 7.89 9.15
N HIS A 19 -2.83 7.19 8.10
CA HIS A 19 -1.44 7.24 7.66
C HIS A 19 -1.00 8.67 7.30
N ASN A 20 -1.84 9.43 6.60
CA ASN A 20 -1.56 10.84 6.28
C ASN A 20 -1.49 11.71 7.54
N ARG A 21 -2.35 11.49 8.54
CA ARG A 21 -2.26 12.19 9.83
C ARG A 21 -0.92 11.89 10.54
N GLU A 22 -0.44 10.67 10.47
CA GLU A 22 0.85 10.27 11.05
C GLU A 22 2.02 10.94 10.34
N LEU A 23 2.06 10.94 9.00
CA LEU A 23 3.07 11.68 8.22
C LEU A 23 3.06 13.17 8.53
N ARG A 24 1.88 13.79 8.66
CA ARG A 24 1.72 15.19 9.02
C ARG A 24 2.28 15.50 10.42
N ARG A 25 2.07 14.60 11.38
CA ARG A 25 2.66 14.74 12.73
C ARG A 25 4.18 14.67 12.68
N VAL A 26 4.75 13.74 11.92
CA VAL A 26 6.21 13.63 11.74
C VAL A 26 6.76 14.90 11.09
N ARG A 27 6.10 15.42 10.05
CA ARG A 27 6.46 16.66 9.38
C ARG A 27 6.51 17.83 10.38
N ALA A 28 5.45 18.04 11.14
CA ALA A 28 5.37 19.09 12.14
C ALA A 28 6.42 18.94 13.26
N TYR A 29 6.72 17.71 13.66
CA TYR A 29 7.77 17.42 14.63
C TYR A 29 9.15 17.80 14.09
N LEU A 30 9.49 17.34 12.87
CA LEU A 30 10.78 17.64 12.24
C LEU A 30 11.00 19.13 11.98
N HIS A 31 9.96 19.88 11.61
CA HIS A 31 10.06 21.33 11.45
C HIS A 31 10.43 22.06 12.75
N ARG A 32 9.90 21.60 13.89
CA ARG A 32 10.16 22.21 15.20
C ARG A 32 11.47 21.77 15.86
N LYS A 33 11.97 20.59 15.52
CA LYS A 33 13.17 20.02 16.14
C LYS A 33 14.43 20.77 15.68
N LYS A 34 15.15 21.39 16.65
CA LYS A 34 16.37 22.18 16.36
C LYS A 34 17.56 21.31 15.95
N LYS A 35 17.84 20.25 16.72
CA LYS A 35 18.94 19.31 16.43
C LYS A 35 18.38 18.01 15.85
N LYS A 36 18.73 17.70 14.61
CA LYS A 36 18.29 16.51 13.88
C LYS A 36 19.46 15.56 13.64
N SER A 37 19.23 14.27 13.78
CA SER A 37 20.18 13.25 13.32
C SER A 37 20.32 13.28 11.79
N VAL A 38 21.33 12.62 11.25
CA VAL A 38 21.54 12.50 9.80
C VAL A 38 20.33 11.88 9.12
N LEU A 39 19.74 10.85 9.74
CA LEU A 39 18.53 10.19 9.20
C LEU A 39 17.32 11.13 9.24
N GLU A 40 17.13 11.88 10.30
CA GLU A 40 16.01 12.85 10.39
C GLU A 40 16.14 13.97 9.36
N GLN A 41 17.36 14.41 9.07
CA GLN A 41 17.63 15.35 7.97
C GLN A 41 17.27 14.76 6.61
N PHE A 42 17.64 13.48 6.38
CA PHE A 42 17.29 12.75 5.16
C PHE A 42 15.77 12.60 5.01
N ILE A 43 15.08 12.19 6.09
CA ILE A 43 13.62 12.07 6.09
C ILE A 43 12.98 13.44 5.82
N GLN A 44 13.45 14.51 6.46
CA GLN A 44 12.90 15.86 6.27
C GLN A 44 12.98 16.32 4.82
N LYS A 45 14.08 16.00 4.10
CA LYS A 45 14.25 16.37 2.68
C LYS A 45 13.27 15.66 1.75
N SER A 46 12.90 14.41 2.05
CA SER A 46 11.99 13.62 1.23
C SER A 46 10.53 13.71 1.67
N LEU A 47 10.27 14.17 2.89
CA LEU A 47 8.94 14.06 3.51
C LEU A 47 7.88 14.92 2.82
N ASP A 48 8.23 16.12 2.36
CA ASP A 48 7.29 17.02 1.70
C ASP A 48 6.78 16.43 0.39
N GLU A 49 7.68 15.89 -0.43
CA GLU A 49 7.33 15.20 -1.67
C GLU A 49 6.45 13.98 -1.40
N MET A 50 6.89 13.09 -0.48
CA MET A 50 6.16 11.87 -0.15
C MET A 50 4.79 12.16 0.47
N TYR A 51 4.68 13.19 1.31
CA TYR A 51 3.41 13.61 1.88
C TYR A 51 2.46 14.17 0.82
N ASN A 52 2.95 14.98 -0.10
CA ASN A 52 2.14 15.52 -1.18
C ASN A 52 1.60 14.40 -2.08
N GLN A 53 2.43 13.44 -2.45
CA GLN A 53 1.99 12.24 -3.19
C GLN A 53 0.95 11.44 -2.42
N ALA A 54 1.17 11.23 -1.12
CA ALA A 54 0.21 10.54 -0.26
C ALA A 54 -1.14 11.26 -0.21
N ASP A 55 -1.14 12.58 -0.08
CA ASP A 55 -2.36 13.40 -0.01
C ASP A 55 -3.13 13.38 -1.34
N ILE A 56 -2.43 13.51 -2.47
CA ILE A 56 -3.01 13.39 -3.80
C ILE A 56 -3.64 12.00 -4.01
N ALA A 57 -2.91 10.93 -3.69
CA ALA A 57 -3.41 9.57 -3.85
C ALA A 57 -4.65 9.30 -2.99
N VAL A 58 -4.67 9.78 -1.74
CA VAL A 58 -5.83 9.61 -0.85
C VAL A 58 -7.04 10.38 -1.37
N ARG A 59 -6.86 11.63 -1.80
CA ARG A 59 -7.96 12.42 -2.39
C ARG A 59 -8.51 11.73 -3.64
N ALA A 60 -7.63 11.29 -4.55
CA ALA A 60 -8.04 10.59 -5.75
C ALA A 60 -8.81 9.29 -5.46
N MET A 61 -8.42 8.54 -4.41
CA MET A 61 -9.19 7.37 -3.98
C MET A 61 -10.58 7.75 -3.44
N ILE A 62 -10.68 8.83 -2.67
CA ILE A 62 -11.95 9.28 -2.06
C ILE A 62 -12.88 9.85 -3.13
N ASP A 63 -12.35 10.70 -4.00
CA ASP A 63 -13.13 11.35 -5.07
C ASP A 63 -13.43 10.37 -6.22
N GLY A 64 -12.64 9.30 -6.36
CA GLY A 64 -12.67 8.31 -7.43
C GLY A 64 -13.46 7.03 -7.13
N GLU A 65 -14.60 7.13 -6.43
CA GLU A 65 -15.54 5.99 -6.31
C GLU A 65 -15.10 4.83 -5.41
N LEU A 66 -14.06 5.04 -4.57
CA LEU A 66 -13.61 4.04 -3.59
C LEU A 66 -14.79 3.47 -2.78
N TYR A 67 -15.72 4.35 -2.36
CA TYR A 67 -16.90 3.95 -1.60
C TYR A 67 -17.76 2.95 -2.38
N GLU A 68 -17.98 3.17 -3.67
CA GLU A 68 -18.78 2.27 -4.50
C GLU A 68 -18.14 0.90 -4.64
N VAL A 69 -16.83 0.83 -4.83
CA VAL A 69 -16.09 -0.44 -4.93
C VAL A 69 -16.16 -1.22 -3.61
N GLU A 70 -15.99 -0.54 -2.47
CA GLU A 70 -16.12 -1.18 -1.15
C GLU A 70 -17.54 -1.67 -0.86
N GLU A 71 -18.55 -0.86 -1.14
CA GLU A 71 -19.97 -1.23 -0.92
C GLU A 71 -20.41 -2.36 -1.85
N GLN A 72 -19.99 -2.33 -3.11
CA GLN A 72 -20.28 -3.43 -4.04
C GLN A 72 -19.68 -4.74 -3.56
N ALA A 73 -18.39 -4.73 -3.16
CA ALA A 73 -17.72 -5.90 -2.62
C ALA A 73 -18.42 -6.47 -1.36
N LYS A 74 -18.89 -5.59 -0.47
CA LYS A 74 -19.66 -5.99 0.72
C LYS A 74 -21.02 -6.60 0.33
N LYS A 75 -21.75 -5.95 -0.58
CA LYS A 75 -23.07 -6.40 -1.06
C LYS A 75 -22.99 -7.77 -1.73
N GLU A 76 -21.94 -8.02 -2.49
CA GLU A 76 -21.69 -9.29 -3.17
C GLU A 76 -21.04 -10.34 -2.25
N GLY A 77 -20.67 -9.97 -1.04
CA GLY A 77 -20.03 -10.86 -0.07
C GLY A 77 -18.63 -11.31 -0.49
N HIS A 78 -17.91 -10.48 -1.24
CA HIS A 78 -16.56 -10.80 -1.68
C HIS A 78 -15.64 -11.01 -0.48
N LEU A 79 -14.88 -12.09 -0.53
CA LEU A 79 -13.96 -12.47 0.53
C LEU A 79 -12.52 -12.09 0.16
N ILE A 80 -11.79 -11.60 1.14
CA ILE A 80 -10.37 -11.32 1.03
C ILE A 80 -9.58 -12.10 2.06
N HIS A 81 -8.35 -12.43 1.71
CA HIS A 81 -7.40 -13.06 2.61
C HIS A 81 -6.91 -12.06 3.69
N GLY A 82 -6.83 -10.77 3.34
CA GLY A 82 -6.40 -9.67 4.22
C GLY A 82 -4.89 -9.58 4.44
N ALA A 83 -4.14 -10.64 4.15
CA ALA A 83 -2.68 -10.70 4.22
C ALA A 83 -2.09 -11.45 3.00
N TYR A 84 -2.63 -11.23 1.80
CA TYR A 84 -2.22 -11.94 0.59
C TYR A 84 -0.90 -11.40 0.05
N HIS A 85 0.18 -12.14 0.27
CA HIS A 85 1.52 -11.82 -0.23
C HIS A 85 2.35 -13.10 -0.42
N GLN A 86 3.48 -13.00 -1.12
CA GLN A 86 4.28 -14.17 -1.54
C GLN A 86 4.75 -15.11 -0.40
N HIS A 87 4.76 -14.67 0.86
CA HIS A 87 5.10 -15.54 1.99
C HIS A 87 3.93 -16.40 2.47
N ASN A 88 2.71 -16.03 2.07
CA ASN A 88 1.49 -16.76 2.37
C ASN A 88 0.97 -17.56 1.16
N VAL A 89 1.80 -17.68 0.11
CA VAL A 89 1.54 -18.51 -1.08
C VAL A 89 2.63 -19.57 -1.17
N LEU A 90 2.23 -20.82 -1.04
CA LEU A 90 3.11 -21.99 -1.17
C LEU A 90 2.95 -22.57 -2.57
N ILE A 91 4.08 -22.80 -3.23
CA ILE A 91 4.11 -23.40 -4.57
C ILE A 91 4.98 -24.65 -4.49
N GLY A 92 4.44 -25.79 -4.89
CA GLY A 92 5.18 -27.05 -4.93
C GLY A 92 4.41 -28.16 -5.62
N GLN A 93 5.13 -29.08 -6.28
CA GLN A 93 4.60 -30.28 -6.92
C GLN A 93 3.37 -30.03 -7.83
N GLY A 94 3.36 -28.93 -8.59
CA GLY A 94 2.25 -28.56 -9.47
C GLY A 94 1.00 -28.02 -8.77
N GLN A 95 1.07 -27.78 -7.47
CA GLN A 95 -0.01 -27.21 -6.67
C GLN A 95 0.37 -25.84 -6.08
N THR A 96 -0.63 -25.02 -5.85
CA THR A 96 -0.49 -23.72 -5.16
C THR A 96 -1.50 -23.68 -4.03
N ALA A 97 -1.05 -23.26 -2.85
CA ALA A 97 -1.89 -23.09 -1.67
C ALA A 97 -1.68 -21.73 -1.04
N ALA A 98 -2.76 -21.10 -0.56
CA ALA A 98 -2.68 -19.94 0.32
C ALA A 98 -2.80 -20.43 1.77
N VAL A 99 -2.07 -19.77 2.68
CA VAL A 99 -2.02 -20.11 4.12
C VAL A 99 -2.12 -18.84 4.96
N ASN A 100 -2.36 -18.99 6.27
CA ASN A 100 -2.46 -17.89 7.24
C ASN A 100 -3.68 -16.96 7.00
N PHE A 101 -4.87 -17.55 7.07
CA PHE A 101 -6.15 -16.85 6.87
C PHE A 101 -6.67 -16.09 8.11
N GLU A 102 -5.80 -15.72 9.05
CA GLU A 102 -6.22 -15.05 10.30
C GLU A 102 -6.87 -13.68 10.10
N GLN A 103 -6.61 -13.04 8.95
CA GLN A 103 -7.17 -11.73 8.58
C GLN A 103 -8.29 -11.83 7.51
N PHE A 104 -8.78 -13.05 7.30
CA PHE A 104 -9.86 -13.31 6.35
C PHE A 104 -11.15 -12.57 6.74
N ARG A 105 -11.76 -11.92 5.74
CA ARG A 105 -12.97 -11.13 5.94
C ARG A 105 -13.68 -10.81 4.64
N VAL A 106 -14.87 -10.24 4.73
CA VAL A 106 -15.54 -9.58 3.60
C VAL A 106 -14.79 -8.29 3.25
N GLY A 107 -14.54 -8.02 1.98
CA GLY A 107 -13.84 -6.82 1.55
C GLY A 107 -13.52 -6.77 0.06
N CYS A 108 -12.93 -5.67 -0.37
CA CYS A 108 -12.53 -5.42 -1.74
C CYS A 108 -11.30 -6.25 -2.12
N GLN A 109 -11.44 -7.17 -3.08
CA GLN A 109 -10.37 -8.08 -3.52
C GLN A 109 -9.15 -7.36 -4.11
N ILE A 110 -9.32 -6.14 -4.60
CA ILE A 110 -8.21 -5.28 -5.04
C ILE A 110 -7.20 -5.02 -3.93
N CYS A 111 -7.61 -5.06 -2.65
CA CYS A 111 -6.70 -4.94 -1.52
C CYS A 111 -5.69 -6.09 -1.45
N ASP A 112 -6.13 -7.31 -1.71
CA ASP A 112 -5.24 -8.47 -1.74
C ASP A 112 -4.32 -8.44 -2.96
N LEU A 113 -4.87 -8.10 -4.13
CA LEU A 113 -4.06 -7.90 -5.34
C LEU A 113 -3.01 -6.82 -5.13
N TYR A 114 -3.38 -5.68 -4.55
CA TYR A 114 -2.44 -4.61 -4.21
C TYR A 114 -1.33 -5.10 -3.28
N GLN A 115 -1.67 -5.81 -2.21
CA GLN A 115 -0.67 -6.32 -1.27
C GLN A 115 0.33 -7.25 -1.95
N PHE A 116 -0.17 -8.14 -2.81
CA PHE A 116 0.65 -9.10 -3.55
C PHE A 116 1.59 -8.39 -4.52
N ILE A 117 1.04 -7.55 -5.40
CA ILE A 117 1.81 -6.80 -6.40
C ILE A 117 2.85 -5.92 -5.71
N ARG A 118 2.46 -5.12 -4.72
CA ARG A 118 3.38 -4.21 -4.03
C ARG A 118 4.59 -4.95 -3.46
N LYS A 119 4.38 -6.10 -2.80
CA LYS A 119 5.46 -6.89 -2.19
C LYS A 119 6.44 -7.46 -3.23
N ILE A 120 5.96 -7.82 -4.39
CA ILE A 120 6.80 -8.29 -5.50
C ILE A 120 7.54 -7.09 -6.11
N MET A 121 6.83 -6.03 -6.45
CA MET A 121 7.38 -4.86 -7.14
C MET A 121 8.45 -4.12 -6.32
N GLU A 122 8.29 -4.05 -4.99
CA GLU A 122 9.34 -3.53 -4.09
C GLU A 122 10.66 -4.29 -4.17
N LYS A 123 10.63 -5.59 -4.49
CA LYS A 123 11.82 -6.42 -4.68
C LYS A 123 12.44 -6.27 -6.07
N HIS A 124 11.59 -6.04 -7.06
CA HIS A 124 11.96 -5.96 -8.48
C HIS A 124 12.04 -4.51 -9.01
N ASN A 125 12.33 -3.56 -8.11
CA ASN A 125 12.51 -2.14 -8.42
C ASN A 125 11.39 -1.56 -9.31
N TRP A 126 10.15 -1.95 -9.04
CA TRP A 126 8.96 -1.51 -9.77
C TRP A 126 9.06 -1.72 -11.30
N ASN A 127 9.64 -2.85 -11.71
CA ASN A 127 9.72 -3.21 -13.12
C ASN A 127 8.33 -3.21 -13.76
N GLN A 128 8.11 -2.29 -14.69
CA GLN A 128 6.81 -2.01 -15.28
C GLN A 128 6.23 -3.21 -16.04
N GLU A 129 7.08 -3.92 -16.79
CA GLU A 129 6.66 -5.10 -17.57
C GLU A 129 6.17 -6.23 -16.66
N LEU A 130 6.92 -6.52 -15.59
CA LEU A 130 6.53 -7.50 -14.58
C LEU A 130 5.21 -7.12 -13.93
N GLY A 131 5.06 -5.86 -13.51
CA GLY A 131 3.84 -5.38 -12.86
C GLY A 131 2.62 -5.49 -13.77
N MET A 132 2.74 -5.05 -15.02
CA MET A 132 1.67 -5.14 -16.01
C MET A 132 1.32 -6.60 -16.37
N ARG A 133 2.31 -7.50 -16.37
CA ARG A 133 2.06 -8.93 -16.55
C ARG A 133 1.24 -9.51 -15.40
N LEU A 134 1.61 -9.22 -14.16
CA LEU A 134 0.85 -9.68 -12.98
C LEU A 134 -0.60 -9.20 -13.00
N ILE A 135 -0.82 -7.93 -13.34
CA ILE A 135 -2.16 -7.34 -13.42
C ILE A 135 -2.98 -7.98 -14.54
N ARG A 136 -2.38 -8.17 -15.73
CA ARG A 136 -3.07 -8.83 -16.84
C ARG A 136 -3.46 -10.28 -16.54
N GLU A 137 -2.58 -11.04 -15.88
CA GLU A 137 -2.90 -12.43 -15.51
C GLU A 137 -4.02 -12.48 -14.46
N TYR A 138 -4.05 -11.55 -13.51
CA TYR A 138 -5.18 -11.42 -12.59
C TYR A 138 -6.47 -11.07 -13.33
N ASN A 139 -6.43 -10.04 -14.20
CA ASN A 139 -7.59 -9.57 -14.95
C ASN A 139 -8.17 -10.64 -15.89
N ARG A 140 -7.34 -11.58 -16.37
CA ARG A 140 -7.79 -12.72 -17.19
C ARG A 140 -8.68 -13.70 -16.42
N VAL A 141 -8.45 -13.84 -15.11
CA VAL A 141 -9.22 -14.76 -14.25
C VAL A 141 -10.38 -14.03 -13.58
N GLN A 142 -10.12 -12.83 -13.09
CA GLN A 142 -11.08 -11.97 -12.40
C GLN A 142 -11.10 -10.62 -13.12
N ASN A 143 -12.10 -10.43 -13.98
CA ASN A 143 -12.23 -9.22 -14.76
C ASN A 143 -12.44 -8.00 -13.84
N MET A 144 -11.50 -7.06 -13.89
CA MET A 144 -11.55 -5.84 -13.10
C MET A 144 -12.32 -4.74 -13.83
N SER A 145 -13.20 -4.07 -13.12
CA SER A 145 -13.82 -2.83 -13.59
C SER A 145 -12.78 -1.70 -13.68
N GLN A 146 -13.08 -0.67 -14.49
CA GLN A 146 -12.21 0.51 -14.58
C GLN A 146 -12.03 1.20 -13.21
N LYS A 147 -13.05 1.17 -12.35
CA LYS A 147 -12.99 1.70 -10.97
C LYS A 147 -11.97 0.95 -10.11
N GLU A 148 -11.96 -0.37 -10.21
CA GLU A 148 -10.98 -1.22 -9.49
C GLU A 148 -9.55 -1.01 -10.00
N ILE A 149 -9.38 -0.85 -11.31
CA ILE A 149 -8.07 -0.53 -11.92
C ILE A 149 -7.56 0.83 -11.43
N SER A 150 -8.42 1.84 -11.42
CA SER A 150 -8.10 3.17 -10.92
C SER A 150 -7.75 3.14 -9.44
N LEU A 151 -8.54 2.42 -8.63
CA LEU A 151 -8.27 2.24 -7.21
C LEU A 151 -6.91 1.58 -6.98
N LEU A 152 -6.60 0.51 -7.71
CA LEU A 152 -5.29 -0.15 -7.66
C LEU A 152 -4.15 0.83 -8.00
N GLY A 153 -4.32 1.64 -9.05
CA GLY A 153 -3.36 2.67 -9.44
C GLY A 153 -3.11 3.69 -8.32
N PHE A 154 -4.15 4.21 -7.70
CA PHE A 154 -4.02 5.15 -6.57
C PHE A 154 -3.41 4.51 -5.33
N MET A 155 -3.74 3.25 -5.02
CA MET A 155 -3.09 2.51 -3.93
C MET A 155 -1.59 2.32 -4.19
N ILE A 156 -1.19 2.06 -5.44
CA ILE A 156 0.22 1.95 -5.84
C ILE A 156 0.90 3.33 -5.78
N ALA A 157 0.21 4.42 -6.18
CA ALA A 157 0.72 5.78 -6.08
C ALA A 157 0.95 6.22 -4.62
N TYR A 158 0.26 5.63 -3.66
CA TYR A 158 0.46 5.91 -2.23
C TYR A 158 1.83 5.38 -1.75
N PRO A 159 2.67 6.19 -1.05
CA PRO A 159 4.00 5.77 -0.59
C PRO A 159 3.96 4.92 0.70
N GLU A 160 3.23 3.80 0.69
CA GLU A 160 2.96 3.00 1.89
C GLU A 160 4.23 2.48 2.58
N LYS A 161 5.23 2.05 1.80
CA LYS A 161 6.50 1.58 2.38
C LYS A 161 7.24 2.70 3.10
N TYR A 162 7.27 3.88 2.50
CA TYR A 162 7.87 5.06 3.13
C TYR A 162 7.14 5.41 4.43
N TRP A 163 5.81 5.57 4.38
CA TRP A 163 5.02 5.81 5.57
C TRP A 163 5.30 4.79 6.66
N LYS A 164 5.24 3.49 6.34
CA LYS A 164 5.45 2.42 7.32
C LYS A 164 6.80 2.50 8.01
N GLN A 165 7.89 2.77 7.28
CA GLN A 165 9.22 2.83 7.83
C GLN A 165 9.45 4.12 8.64
N VAL A 166 8.95 5.24 8.16
CA VAL A 166 9.00 6.53 8.88
C VAL A 166 8.18 6.47 10.17
N ASN A 167 6.94 5.96 10.08
CA ASN A 167 6.09 5.79 11.26
C ASN A 167 6.71 4.84 12.29
N PHE A 168 7.30 3.74 11.85
CA PHE A 168 8.06 2.84 12.72
C PHE A 168 9.23 3.56 13.40
N TYR A 169 9.99 4.37 12.67
CA TYR A 169 11.12 5.12 13.22
C TYR A 169 10.70 6.07 14.34
N PHE A 170 9.63 6.85 14.14
CA PHE A 170 9.19 7.86 15.09
C PHE A 170 8.36 7.33 16.27
N ASN A 171 7.74 6.16 16.14
CA ASN A 171 6.91 5.54 17.20
C ASN A 171 7.63 4.40 17.93
N ASN A 172 8.87 4.06 17.55
CA ASN A 172 9.62 3.04 18.23
C ASN A 172 10.26 3.62 19.50
N SER A 173 9.95 3.03 20.67
CA SER A 173 10.54 3.41 21.96
C SER A 173 11.99 2.97 22.13
N LYS A 174 12.54 2.22 21.18
CA LYS A 174 13.94 1.75 21.23
C LYS A 174 14.90 2.89 20.91
N SER A 175 15.90 3.08 21.76
CA SER A 175 16.98 4.05 21.56
C SER A 175 17.88 3.74 20.35
N TRP A 176 17.78 2.53 19.80
CA TRP A 176 18.59 2.06 18.67
C TRP A 176 17.69 1.56 17.52
N ILE A 177 17.98 2.02 16.32
CA ILE A 177 17.33 1.61 15.08
C ILE A 177 18.35 0.92 14.19
N SER A 178 18.02 -0.27 13.71
CA SER A 178 18.92 -1.06 12.89
C SER A 178 19.21 -0.39 11.54
N GLU A 179 20.42 -0.54 11.03
CA GLU A 179 20.81 -0.09 9.69
C GLU A 179 19.84 -0.57 8.61
N LYS A 180 19.33 -1.80 8.74
CA LYS A 180 18.28 -2.35 7.84
C LYS A 180 17.02 -1.48 7.75
N ASN A 181 16.63 -0.80 8.84
CA ASN A 181 15.46 0.09 8.79
C ASN A 181 15.79 1.41 8.10
N ILE A 182 17.02 1.91 8.29
CA ILE A 182 17.53 3.09 7.58
C ILE A 182 17.58 2.82 6.07
N GLU A 183 18.13 1.69 5.66
CA GLU A 183 18.18 1.25 4.27
C GLU A 183 16.79 1.13 3.63
N LYS A 184 15.80 0.63 4.38
CA LYS A 184 14.42 0.54 3.88
C LYS A 184 13.80 1.91 3.62
N ILE A 185 14.10 2.93 4.44
CA ILE A 185 13.64 4.30 4.20
C ILE A 185 14.31 4.87 2.94
N LYS A 186 15.64 4.74 2.83
CA LYS A 186 16.41 5.19 1.67
C LYS A 186 15.89 4.53 0.39
N LYS A 187 15.75 3.20 0.39
CA LYS A 187 15.24 2.45 -0.76
C LYS A 187 13.80 2.87 -1.14
N ALA A 188 12.95 3.21 -0.17
CA ALA A 188 11.60 3.69 -0.47
C ALA A 188 11.61 5.05 -1.18
N VAL A 189 12.59 5.92 -0.83
CA VAL A 189 12.80 7.21 -1.52
C VAL A 189 13.38 7.00 -2.92
N GLU A 190 14.41 6.17 -3.06
CA GLU A 190 15.06 5.85 -4.34
C GLU A 190 14.09 5.24 -5.35
N GLN A 191 13.18 4.39 -4.88
CA GLN A 191 12.17 3.74 -5.73
C GLN A 191 10.95 4.62 -6.03
N ASN A 192 10.89 5.84 -5.50
CA ASN A 192 9.70 6.67 -5.60
C ASN A 192 9.31 6.99 -7.05
N SER A 193 10.27 7.44 -7.86
CA SER A 193 10.02 7.83 -9.26
C SER A 193 9.55 6.66 -10.13
N VAL A 194 10.16 5.48 -9.98
CA VAL A 194 9.75 4.30 -10.76
C VAL A 194 8.41 3.73 -10.29
N ARG A 195 8.09 3.87 -9.01
CA ARG A 195 6.78 3.49 -8.44
C ARG A 195 5.66 4.39 -8.98
N THR A 196 5.86 5.70 -8.96
CA THR A 196 4.88 6.66 -9.48
C THR A 196 4.69 6.51 -10.98
N ALA A 197 5.77 6.34 -11.75
CA ALA A 197 5.67 6.06 -13.19
C ALA A 197 4.86 4.78 -13.49
N PHE A 198 4.99 3.74 -12.66
CA PHE A 198 4.19 2.53 -12.80
C PHE A 198 2.71 2.79 -12.48
N ALA A 199 2.42 3.55 -11.42
CA ALA A 199 1.06 3.94 -11.08
C ALA A 199 0.40 4.77 -12.20
N ASP A 200 1.12 5.75 -12.75
CA ASP A 200 0.65 6.59 -13.86
C ASP A 200 0.38 5.77 -15.11
N CYS A 201 1.26 4.81 -15.42
CA CYS A 201 1.05 3.89 -16.54
C CYS A 201 -0.24 3.07 -16.38
N LEU A 202 -0.57 2.66 -15.16
CA LEU A 202 -1.79 1.91 -14.88
C LEU A 202 -3.04 2.79 -14.98
N LEU A 203 -2.96 4.03 -14.50
CA LEU A 203 -4.09 4.99 -14.55
C LEU A 203 -4.39 5.50 -15.96
N GLN A 204 -3.39 5.49 -16.87
CA GLN A 204 -3.56 5.93 -18.26
C GLN A 204 -4.02 4.82 -19.20
N LYS A 205 -3.87 3.54 -18.82
CA LYS A 205 -4.23 2.41 -19.67
C LYS A 205 -5.63 1.90 -19.35
N GLN A 206 -6.44 1.77 -20.41
CA GLN A 206 -7.56 0.83 -20.39
C GLN A 206 -6.95 -0.57 -20.58
N LEU A 207 -7.09 -1.44 -19.60
CA LEU A 207 -6.63 -2.84 -19.64
C LEU A 207 -7.59 -3.71 -20.45
#